data_c5070843640a8c1b79c81d2c0a017dd3
#
_entry.id   c5070843640a8c1b79c81d2c0a017dd3
#
_cell.length_a   1.000
_cell.length_b   1.000
_cell.length_c   1.000
_cell.angle_alpha   90.00
_cell.angle_beta   90.00
_cell.angle_gamma   90.00
#
_symmetry.space_group_name_H-M   'P 1'
#
loop_
_entity.id
_entity.type
_entity.pdbx_description
1 polymer ?
#
loop_
_entity_poly.entity_id
_entity_poly.type
_entity_poly.pdbx_seq_one_letter_code
_entity_poly.pdbx_strand_id
1 'polypeptide(L)'
;MPIPYDRLKQALLTEQATLTKELAELQSTIKEEGVGYSTHPADDGTHAFDQARDLAVQVNAEQTLKLVSDALARLDNGTYGLCLDCGQEIDAARLEAIPYAPLCLSCQSKREHR
;
A
#
# COMPACT_ATOMS: atom_id res chain seq x y z
N MET A 1 -6.36 -14.85 -21.51
CA MET A 1 -4.91 -14.70 -21.49
C MET A 1 -4.35 -15.17 -20.16
N PRO A 2 -3.28 -15.95 -20.19
CA PRO A 2 -2.66 -16.34 -18.93
C PRO A 2 -2.08 -15.10 -18.22
N ILE A 3 -2.29 -15.05 -16.93
CA ILE A 3 -1.76 -13.97 -16.10
C ILE A 3 -0.26 -14.24 -15.91
N PRO A 4 0.61 -13.23 -16.11
CA PRO A 4 2.06 -13.42 -15.93
C PRO A 4 2.41 -13.42 -14.42
N TYR A 5 2.08 -14.53 -13.76
CA TYR A 5 2.22 -14.66 -12.30
C TYR A 5 3.64 -14.36 -11.81
N ASP A 6 4.65 -14.85 -12.52
CA ASP A 6 6.03 -14.64 -12.08
C ASP A 6 6.40 -13.18 -12.07
N ARG A 7 6.02 -12.44 -13.10
CA ARG A 7 6.30 -11.01 -13.19
C ARG A 7 5.52 -10.24 -12.12
N LEU A 8 4.25 -10.60 -11.92
CA LEU A 8 3.42 -9.96 -10.91
C LEU A 8 3.93 -10.27 -9.51
N LYS A 9 4.37 -11.49 -9.26
CA LYS A 9 4.97 -11.86 -7.98
C LYS A 9 6.21 -11.03 -7.70
N GLN A 10 7.08 -10.86 -8.70
CA GLN A 10 8.28 -10.04 -8.55
C GLN A 10 7.91 -8.58 -8.26
N ALA A 11 6.92 -8.06 -8.96
CA ALA A 11 6.45 -6.69 -8.70
C ALA A 11 5.92 -6.54 -7.27
N LEU A 12 5.18 -7.53 -6.78
CA LEU A 12 4.66 -7.52 -5.41
C LEU A 12 5.78 -7.59 -4.37
N LEU A 13 6.77 -8.44 -4.60
CA LEU A 13 7.90 -8.56 -3.69
C LEU A 13 8.72 -7.27 -3.65
N THR A 14 8.94 -6.64 -4.80
CA THR A 14 9.63 -5.36 -4.88
C THR A 14 8.85 -4.28 -4.15
N GLU A 15 7.55 -4.21 -4.35
CA GLU A 15 6.68 -3.24 -3.68
C GLU A 15 6.68 -3.46 -2.17
N GLN A 16 6.62 -4.70 -1.73
CA GLN A 16 6.68 -5.05 -0.32
C GLN A 16 7.98 -4.55 0.31
N ALA A 17 9.11 -4.81 -0.34
CA ALA A 17 10.41 -4.38 0.16
C ALA A 17 10.51 -2.85 0.22
N THR A 18 10.03 -2.17 -0.83
CA THR A 18 10.05 -0.71 -0.90
C THR A 18 9.21 -0.09 0.20
N LEU A 19 7.98 -0.59 0.39
CA LEU A 19 7.08 -0.07 1.41
C LEU A 19 7.60 -0.33 2.82
N THR A 20 8.17 -1.51 3.05
CA THR A 20 8.75 -1.84 4.35
C THR A 20 9.89 -0.89 4.68
N LYS A 21 10.74 -0.61 3.70
CA LYS A 21 11.86 0.31 3.88
C LYS A 21 11.37 1.73 4.15
N GLU A 22 10.39 2.20 3.37
CA GLU A 22 9.81 3.54 3.55
C GLU A 22 9.19 3.70 4.94
N LEU A 23 8.47 2.69 5.41
CA LEU A 23 7.86 2.72 6.74
C LEU A 23 8.92 2.76 7.84
N ALA A 24 10.00 1.99 7.69
CA ALA A 24 11.09 2.01 8.66
C ALA A 24 11.75 3.38 8.72
N GLU A 25 11.96 4.00 7.57
CA GLU A 25 12.55 5.34 7.50
C GLU A 25 11.64 6.40 8.12
N LEU A 26 10.33 6.31 7.84
CA LEU A 26 9.35 7.24 8.42
C LEU A 26 9.30 7.11 9.94
N GLN A 27 9.28 5.89 10.46
CA GLN A 27 9.25 5.66 11.90
C GLN A 27 10.51 6.20 12.57
N SER A 28 11.66 6.01 11.94
CA SER A 28 12.92 6.54 12.44
C SER A 28 12.90 8.06 12.48
N THR A 29 12.42 8.70 11.43
CA THR A 29 12.30 10.17 11.34
C THR A 29 11.36 10.70 12.41
N ILE A 30 10.21 10.05 12.59
CA ILE A 30 9.23 10.45 13.60
C ILE A 30 9.85 10.36 15.00
N LYS A 31 10.61 9.32 15.28
CA LYS A 31 11.28 9.16 16.56
C LYS A 31 12.31 10.28 16.80
N GLU A 32 13.11 10.58 15.79
CA GLU A 32 14.13 11.62 15.90
C GLU A 32 13.50 12.98 16.13
N GLU A 33 12.44 13.30 15.38
CA GLU A 33 11.70 14.54 15.55
C GLU A 33 11.06 14.62 16.93
N GLY A 34 10.55 13.52 17.43
CA GLY A 34 9.97 13.45 18.75
C GLY A 34 10.95 13.76 19.87
N VAL A 35 12.24 13.49 19.67
CA VAL A 35 13.27 13.78 20.65
C VAL A 35 13.74 15.23 20.59
N GLY A 36 13.77 15.83 19.38
CA GLY A 36 14.37 17.14 19.17
C GLY A 36 13.44 18.32 19.04
N TYR A 37 12.18 18.11 18.80
CA TYR A 37 11.30 19.20 18.35
C TYR A 37 10.85 20.14 19.45
N SER A 38 11.14 19.87 20.68
CA SER A 38 10.74 20.73 21.79
C SER A 38 11.49 22.07 21.82
N THR A 39 12.43 22.29 20.93
CA THR A 39 13.37 23.41 21.03
C THR A 39 13.10 24.59 20.08
N HIS A 40 12.12 24.48 19.17
CA HIS A 40 11.90 25.52 18.15
C HIS A 40 10.44 25.92 18.01
N PRO A 41 9.93 26.80 18.86
CA PRO A 41 8.54 27.26 18.80
C PRO A 41 8.17 27.94 17.48
N ALA A 42 9.12 28.56 16.80
CA ALA A 42 8.87 29.29 15.56
C ALA A 42 8.51 28.36 14.41
N ASP A 43 8.88 27.07 14.52
CA ASP A 43 8.63 26.08 13.48
C ASP A 43 7.36 25.26 13.71
N ASP A 44 6.61 25.55 14.77
CA ASP A 44 5.46 24.74 15.18
C ASP A 44 4.42 24.56 14.07
N GLY A 45 4.07 25.63 13.34
CA GLY A 45 3.08 25.55 12.29
C GLY A 45 3.51 24.67 11.12
N THR A 46 4.74 24.87 10.64
CA THR A 46 5.31 24.08 9.54
C THR A 46 5.50 22.64 9.98
N HIS A 47 5.98 22.44 11.19
CA HIS A 47 6.23 21.13 11.75
C HIS A 47 4.93 20.31 11.89
N ALA A 48 3.85 20.95 12.33
CA ALA A 48 2.55 20.30 12.44
C ALA A 48 2.03 19.83 11.08
N PHE A 49 2.21 20.64 10.03
CA PHE A 49 1.86 20.25 8.67
C PHE A 49 2.66 19.06 8.20
N ASP A 50 3.96 19.06 8.44
CA ASP A 50 4.84 17.97 8.03
C ASP A 50 4.49 16.69 8.78
N GLN A 51 4.17 16.78 10.08
CA GLN A 51 3.76 15.62 10.87
C GLN A 51 2.44 15.03 10.36
N ALA A 52 1.47 15.88 10.04
CA ALA A 52 0.18 15.42 9.51
C ALA A 52 0.37 14.71 8.17
N ARG A 53 1.21 15.27 7.30
CA ARG A 53 1.53 14.66 6.02
C ARG A 53 2.24 13.32 6.20
N ASP A 54 3.22 13.27 7.11
CA ASP A 54 3.98 12.04 7.36
C ASP A 54 3.09 10.94 7.92
N LEU A 55 2.14 11.27 8.80
CA LEU A 55 1.16 10.32 9.30
C LEU A 55 0.27 9.80 8.19
N ALA A 56 -0.20 10.69 7.31
CA ALA A 56 -1.05 10.28 6.18
C ALA A 56 -0.29 9.35 5.23
N VAL A 57 0.97 9.67 4.94
CA VAL A 57 1.82 8.82 4.10
C VAL A 57 2.04 7.47 4.78
N GLN A 58 2.29 7.46 6.09
CA GLN A 58 2.50 6.24 6.85
C GLN A 58 1.26 5.34 6.80
N VAL A 59 0.08 5.89 7.07
CA VAL A 59 -1.18 5.13 7.05
C VAL A 59 -1.42 4.55 5.66
N ASN A 60 -1.23 5.36 4.62
CA ASN A 60 -1.40 4.91 3.25
C ASN A 60 -0.43 3.78 2.90
N ALA A 61 0.83 3.92 3.29
CA ALA A 61 1.85 2.89 3.03
C ALA A 61 1.53 1.59 3.78
N GLU A 62 1.05 1.69 5.02
CA GLU A 62 0.66 0.52 5.80
C GLU A 62 -0.51 -0.21 5.17
N GLN A 63 -1.52 0.53 4.67
CA GLN A 63 -2.67 -0.05 3.99
C GLN A 63 -2.25 -0.74 2.70
N THR A 64 -1.39 -0.09 1.92
CA THR A 64 -0.88 -0.67 0.67
C THR A 64 -0.04 -1.92 0.95
N LEU A 65 0.80 -1.87 1.98
CA LEU A 65 1.62 -3.02 2.38
C LEU A 65 0.74 -4.22 2.75
N LYS A 66 -0.36 -3.98 3.45
CA LYS A 66 -1.30 -5.04 3.78
C LYS A 66 -1.90 -5.66 2.52
N LEU A 67 -2.31 -4.82 1.56
CA LEU A 67 -2.85 -5.30 0.29
C LEU A 67 -1.82 -6.12 -0.48
N VAL A 68 -0.56 -5.68 -0.48
CA VAL A 68 0.54 -6.41 -1.13
C VAL A 68 0.76 -7.77 -0.45
N SER A 69 0.81 -7.78 0.88
CA SER A 69 1.00 -9.02 1.65
C SER A 69 -0.14 -9.98 1.42
N ASP A 70 -1.39 -9.49 1.40
CA ASP A 70 -2.56 -10.32 1.12
C ASP A 70 -2.52 -10.90 -0.29
N ALA A 71 -2.06 -10.09 -1.27
CA ALA A 71 -1.92 -10.56 -2.65
C ALA A 71 -0.87 -11.67 -2.76
N LEU A 72 0.25 -11.53 -2.05
CA LEU A 72 1.28 -12.58 -2.00
C LEU A 72 0.73 -13.87 -1.39
N ALA A 73 -0.06 -13.75 -0.33
CA ALA A 73 -0.70 -14.91 0.28
C ALA A 73 -1.66 -15.59 -0.69
N ARG A 74 -2.40 -14.82 -1.48
CA ARG A 74 -3.30 -15.39 -2.49
C ARG A 74 -2.53 -16.10 -3.60
N LEU A 75 -1.34 -15.63 -3.97
CA LEU A 75 -0.48 -16.34 -4.90
C LEU A 75 -0.11 -17.72 -4.36
N ASP A 76 0.23 -17.80 -3.08
CA ASP A 76 0.56 -19.06 -2.43
C ASP A 76 -0.65 -19.99 -2.33
N ASN A 77 -1.84 -19.44 -2.14
CA ASN A 77 -3.08 -20.19 -2.01
C ASN A 77 -3.72 -20.57 -3.36
N GLY A 78 -3.22 -20.00 -4.45
CA GLY A 78 -3.82 -20.24 -5.77
C GLY A 78 -5.09 -19.44 -6.04
N THR A 79 -5.36 -18.41 -5.24
CA THR A 79 -6.56 -17.58 -5.41
C THR A 79 -6.24 -16.18 -5.92
N TYR A 80 -5.00 -15.94 -6.30
CA TYR A 80 -4.59 -14.63 -6.83
C TYR A 80 -5.33 -14.32 -8.13
N GLY A 81 -5.71 -13.05 -8.29
CA GLY A 81 -6.41 -12.59 -9.48
C GLY A 81 -7.91 -12.72 -9.43
N LEU A 82 -8.46 -13.19 -8.31
CA LEU A 82 -9.90 -13.28 -8.12
C LEU A 82 -10.40 -12.13 -7.25
N CYS A 83 -11.49 -11.52 -7.66
CA CYS A 83 -12.12 -10.45 -6.89
C CYS A 83 -12.63 -10.99 -5.54
N LEU A 84 -12.34 -10.29 -4.46
CA LEU A 84 -12.78 -10.70 -3.13
C LEU A 84 -14.30 -10.57 -2.93
N ASP A 85 -14.94 -9.67 -3.67
CA ASP A 85 -16.38 -9.44 -3.51
C ASP A 85 -17.23 -10.35 -4.38
N CYS A 86 -16.90 -10.49 -5.67
CA CYS A 86 -17.72 -11.26 -6.60
C CYS A 86 -17.12 -12.59 -7.02
N GLY A 87 -15.86 -12.85 -6.70
CA GLY A 87 -15.20 -14.12 -7.02
C GLY A 87 -14.80 -14.29 -8.47
N GLN A 88 -15.05 -13.29 -9.32
CA GLN A 88 -14.70 -13.37 -10.73
C GLN A 88 -13.25 -12.91 -10.93
N GLU A 89 -12.71 -13.27 -12.09
CA GLU A 89 -11.34 -12.90 -12.42
C GLU A 89 -11.19 -11.38 -12.57
N ILE A 90 -10.14 -10.85 -12.00
CA ILE A 90 -9.76 -9.46 -12.19
C ILE A 90 -9.04 -9.35 -13.53
N ASP A 91 -9.35 -8.29 -14.28
CA ASP A 91 -8.75 -8.03 -15.58
C ASP A 91 -7.21 -8.02 -15.47
N ALA A 92 -6.53 -8.72 -16.39
CA ALA A 92 -5.08 -8.80 -16.39
C ALA A 92 -4.43 -7.41 -16.49
N ALA A 93 -5.01 -6.51 -17.28
CA ALA A 93 -4.49 -5.15 -17.42
C ALA A 93 -4.54 -4.41 -16.09
N ARG A 94 -5.59 -4.63 -15.30
CA ARG A 94 -5.71 -4.02 -13.98
C ARG A 94 -4.67 -4.58 -13.01
N LEU A 95 -4.40 -5.88 -13.07
CA LEU A 95 -3.38 -6.51 -12.23
C LEU A 95 -1.98 -6.04 -12.61
N GLU A 96 -1.74 -5.79 -13.89
CA GLU A 96 -0.44 -5.24 -14.30
C GLU A 96 -0.24 -3.83 -13.78
N ALA A 97 -1.29 -3.02 -13.75
CA ALA A 97 -1.23 -1.67 -13.21
C ALA A 97 -1.19 -1.65 -11.69
N ILE A 98 -1.99 -2.52 -11.05
CA ILE A 98 -2.10 -2.62 -9.59
C ILE A 98 -2.02 -4.09 -9.21
N PRO A 99 -0.80 -4.63 -9.03
CA PRO A 99 -0.66 -6.07 -8.75
C PRO A 99 -1.35 -6.53 -7.48
N TYR A 100 -1.55 -5.64 -6.53
CA TYR A 100 -2.21 -5.96 -5.26
C TYR A 100 -3.72 -5.68 -5.27
N ALA A 101 -4.31 -5.39 -6.42
CA ALA A 101 -5.74 -5.08 -6.51
C ALA A 101 -6.59 -6.23 -5.96
N PRO A 102 -7.42 -5.99 -4.93
CA PRO A 102 -8.24 -7.04 -4.34
C PRO A 102 -9.61 -7.18 -5.01
N LEU A 103 -10.03 -6.19 -5.77
CA LEU A 103 -11.36 -6.13 -6.37
C LEU A 103 -11.28 -5.87 -7.86
N CYS A 104 -12.25 -6.40 -8.60
CA CYS A 104 -12.41 -6.03 -9.99
C CYS A 104 -12.88 -4.57 -10.08
N LEU A 105 -12.80 -3.99 -11.28
CA LEU A 105 -13.16 -2.59 -11.47
C LEU A 105 -14.60 -2.31 -11.06
N SER A 106 -15.53 -3.19 -11.41
CA SER A 106 -16.94 -3.04 -11.07
C SER A 106 -17.17 -2.98 -9.56
N CYS A 107 -16.56 -3.90 -8.81
CA CYS A 107 -16.72 -3.94 -7.36
C CYS A 107 -16.02 -2.76 -6.69
N GLN A 108 -14.88 -2.36 -7.19
CA GLN A 108 -14.17 -1.19 -6.70
C GLN A 108 -15.02 0.07 -6.87
N SER A 109 -15.61 0.24 -8.05
CA SER A 109 -16.49 1.37 -8.33
C SER A 109 -17.69 1.41 -7.40
N LYS A 110 -18.29 0.25 -7.14
CA LYS A 110 -19.44 0.16 -6.23
C LYS A 110 -19.09 0.62 -4.83
N ARG A 111 -17.89 0.24 -4.35
CA ARG A 111 -17.46 0.67 -3.02
C ARG A 111 -17.17 2.16 -2.96
N GLU A 112 -16.60 2.71 -4.01
CA GLU A 112 -16.29 4.14 -4.06
C GLU A 112 -17.53 5.03 -4.15
N HIS A 113 -18.65 4.49 -4.66
CA HIS A 113 -19.89 5.24 -4.81
C HIS A 113 -20.88 5.07 -3.67
N ARG A 114 -20.45 4.51 -2.57
CA ARG A 114 -21.30 4.39 -1.37
C ARG A 114 -21.25 5.63 -0.51
#